data_7b935229320aeaaa7890c381a367306e
#
_entry.id   7b935229320aeaaa7890c381a367306e
#
_cell.length_a   1.000
_cell.length_b   1.000
_cell.length_c   1.000
_cell.angle_alpha   90.00
_cell.angle_beta   90.00
_cell.angle_gamma   90.00
#
_symmetry.space_group_name_H-M   'P 1'
#
loop_
_entity.id
_entity.type
_entity.pdbx_description
1 polymer ?
#
loop_
_entity_poly.entity_id
_entity_poly.type
_entity_poly.pdbx_seq_one_letter_code
_entity_poly.pdbx_strand_id
1 'polypeptide(L)'
;MGMRSYLSLVPISAKVHKRQSRMTRICIILAVFLVTSIFSMADMWTDAETTAMRHNHGDWHIALQNVSEDEAEQIRKNSNVAVSSWYDEINTDAEQNYYIDGKNAVLYGIEESYITDIMKYPTEGVYPQNENEVALSADAKELFSVKIGDEITLDTPMGDVKYTISGFYEDDTEYNDIIGGCCVF
;
A
#
# COMPACT_ATOMS: atom_id res chain seq x y z
N MET A 1 16.62 -8.96 71.06
CA MET A 1 17.18 -9.51 69.86
C MET A 1 16.14 -9.33 68.78
N GLY A 2 16.31 -8.33 67.89
CA GLY A 2 15.34 -8.02 66.87
C GLY A 2 15.31 -9.12 65.78
N MET A 3 14.10 -9.59 65.47
CA MET A 3 13.89 -10.52 64.34
C MET A 3 14.38 -9.85 63.04
N ARG A 4 15.51 -10.33 62.52
CA ARG A 4 15.99 -9.94 61.17
C ARG A 4 14.97 -10.40 60.18
N SER A 5 14.50 -9.49 59.37
CA SER A 5 13.51 -9.70 58.30
C SER A 5 13.79 -10.98 57.50
N TYR A 6 12.75 -11.74 57.15
CA TYR A 6 12.83 -12.93 56.28
C TYR A 6 13.60 -12.67 54.98
N LEU A 7 13.60 -11.44 54.49
CA LEU A 7 14.38 -11.00 53.35
C LEU A 7 15.90 -11.16 53.51
N SER A 8 16.43 -11.17 54.74
CA SER A 8 17.86 -11.39 54.97
C SER A 8 18.29 -12.86 54.83
N LEU A 9 17.36 -13.81 54.83
CA LEU A 9 17.62 -15.23 54.62
C LEU A 9 17.86 -15.56 53.12
N VAL A 10 17.32 -14.76 52.21
CA VAL A 10 17.44 -14.99 50.75
C VAL A 10 18.90 -14.97 50.29
N PRO A 11 19.72 -13.98 50.62
CA PRO A 11 21.11 -13.97 50.19
C PRO A 11 21.97 -15.06 50.87
N ILE A 12 21.61 -15.48 52.07
CA ILE A 12 22.31 -16.55 52.79
C ILE A 12 22.01 -17.90 52.11
N SER A 13 20.74 -18.19 51.84
CA SER A 13 20.33 -19.40 51.14
C SER A 13 20.96 -19.49 49.73
N ALA A 14 20.98 -18.38 48.98
CA ALA A 14 21.63 -18.29 47.66
C ALA A 14 23.13 -18.55 47.71
N LYS A 15 23.81 -18.22 48.82
CA LYS A 15 25.25 -18.44 49.00
C LYS A 15 25.57 -19.90 49.33
N VAL A 16 24.70 -20.60 50.07
CA VAL A 16 24.84 -22.01 50.39
C VAL A 16 24.55 -22.90 49.18
N HIS A 17 23.51 -22.57 48.41
CA HIS A 17 23.09 -23.34 47.25
C HIS A 17 23.46 -22.65 45.91
N LYS A 18 24.71 -22.26 45.74
CA LYS A 18 25.21 -21.48 44.60
C LYS A 18 24.84 -22.08 43.22
N ARG A 19 24.90 -23.39 43.10
CA ARG A 19 24.58 -24.08 41.84
C ARG A 19 23.10 -23.99 41.52
N GLN A 20 22.23 -24.23 42.49
CA GLN A 20 20.78 -24.15 42.32
C GLN A 20 20.32 -22.72 42.08
N SER A 21 20.86 -21.75 42.82
CA SER A 21 20.58 -20.31 42.62
C SER A 21 21.00 -19.81 41.23
N ARG A 22 22.11 -20.30 40.67
CA ARG A 22 22.52 -19.97 39.28
C ARG A 22 21.55 -20.56 38.27
N MET A 23 21.17 -21.81 38.42
CA MET A 23 20.19 -22.45 37.51
C MET A 23 18.86 -21.71 37.53
N THR A 24 18.33 -21.35 38.69
CA THR A 24 17.08 -20.60 38.83
C THR A 24 17.17 -19.23 38.12
N ARG A 25 18.29 -18.50 38.30
CA ARG A 25 18.47 -17.22 37.57
C ARG A 25 18.50 -17.39 36.06
N ILE A 26 19.20 -18.41 35.56
CA ILE A 26 19.25 -18.69 34.14
C ILE A 26 17.83 -19.03 33.62
N CYS A 27 17.07 -19.85 34.32
CA CYS A 27 15.70 -20.17 33.92
C CYS A 27 14.80 -18.93 33.88
N ILE A 28 14.92 -18.02 34.88
CA ILE A 28 14.15 -16.78 34.89
C ILE A 28 14.54 -15.89 33.69
N ILE A 29 15.86 -15.73 33.46
CA ILE A 29 16.33 -14.92 32.29
C ILE A 29 15.82 -15.49 30.99
N LEU A 30 15.91 -16.82 30.80
CA LEU A 30 15.41 -17.47 29.61
C LEU A 30 13.90 -17.32 29.45
N ALA A 31 13.14 -17.47 30.55
CA ALA A 31 11.70 -17.28 30.50
C ALA A 31 11.31 -15.85 30.10
N VAL A 32 11.94 -14.85 30.71
CA VAL A 32 11.70 -13.44 30.36
C VAL A 32 12.11 -13.18 28.91
N PHE A 33 13.27 -13.67 28.49
CA PHE A 33 13.74 -13.54 27.11
C PHE A 33 12.77 -14.14 26.11
N LEU A 34 12.26 -15.35 26.35
CA LEU A 34 11.28 -16.01 25.46
C LEU A 34 9.99 -15.20 25.38
N VAL A 35 9.46 -14.76 26.51
CA VAL A 35 8.22 -13.97 26.53
C VAL A 35 8.40 -12.65 25.77
N THR A 36 9.47 -11.91 26.03
CA THR A 36 9.73 -10.65 25.33
C THR A 36 9.97 -10.87 23.82
N SER A 37 10.66 -11.94 23.43
CA SER A 37 10.88 -12.29 22.03
C SER A 37 9.58 -12.58 21.29
N ILE A 38 8.65 -13.30 21.91
CA ILE A 38 7.34 -13.62 21.30
C ILE A 38 6.53 -12.34 21.09
N PHE A 39 6.45 -11.46 22.09
CA PHE A 39 5.73 -10.19 21.96
C PHE A 39 6.37 -9.27 20.92
N SER A 40 7.70 -9.14 20.92
CA SER A 40 8.39 -8.34 19.91
C SER A 40 8.19 -8.87 18.48
N MET A 41 8.14 -10.19 18.33
CA MET A 41 7.89 -10.80 17.03
C MET A 41 6.44 -10.56 16.56
N ALA A 42 5.48 -10.59 17.47
CA ALA A 42 4.08 -10.28 17.16
C ALA A 42 3.90 -8.82 16.75
N ASP A 43 4.53 -7.88 17.45
CA ASP A 43 4.49 -6.45 17.11
C ASP A 43 5.13 -6.20 15.73
N MET A 44 6.31 -6.78 15.47
CA MET A 44 6.98 -6.67 14.17
C MET A 44 6.14 -7.23 13.03
N TRP A 45 5.44 -8.35 13.26
CA TRP A 45 4.56 -8.93 12.25
C TRP A 45 3.40 -8.00 11.91
N THR A 46 2.74 -7.46 12.93
CA THR A 46 1.61 -6.54 12.74
C THR A 46 2.04 -5.25 12.02
N ASP A 47 3.19 -4.70 12.38
CA ASP A 47 3.73 -3.51 11.73
C ASP A 47 4.11 -3.78 10.26
N ALA A 48 4.72 -4.93 9.99
CA ALA A 48 5.10 -5.34 8.65
C ALA A 48 3.85 -5.55 7.77
N GLU A 49 2.82 -6.23 8.28
CA GLU A 49 1.56 -6.45 7.57
C GLU A 49 0.82 -5.13 7.29
N THR A 50 0.76 -4.24 8.28
CA THR A 50 0.15 -2.91 8.10
C THR A 50 0.90 -2.08 7.07
N THR A 51 2.24 -2.13 7.08
CA THR A 51 3.06 -1.41 6.12
C THR A 51 2.88 -1.98 4.71
N ALA A 52 2.87 -3.30 4.57
CA ALA A 52 2.62 -3.96 3.29
C ALA A 52 1.22 -3.64 2.75
N MET A 53 0.18 -3.68 3.60
CA MET A 53 -1.17 -3.28 3.19
C MET A 53 -1.24 -1.83 2.70
N ARG A 54 -0.59 -0.90 3.40
CA ARG A 54 -0.56 0.51 2.96
C ARG A 54 0.20 0.70 1.66
N HIS A 55 1.25 -0.06 1.47
CA HIS A 55 2.03 -0.02 0.24
C HIS A 55 1.23 -0.56 -0.95
N ASN A 56 0.58 -1.72 -0.79
CA ASN A 56 -0.12 -2.40 -1.87
C ASN A 56 -1.52 -1.80 -2.17
N HIS A 57 -2.19 -1.29 -1.16
CA HIS A 57 -3.59 -0.83 -1.29
C HIS A 57 -3.78 0.67 -1.05
N GLY A 58 -2.71 1.40 -0.70
CA GLY A 58 -2.79 2.82 -0.38
C GLY A 58 -3.17 3.13 1.08
N ASP A 59 -3.05 4.39 1.44
CA ASP A 59 -3.28 4.91 2.81
C ASP A 59 -4.68 5.52 2.96
N TRP A 60 -5.70 4.81 2.49
CA TRP A 60 -7.10 5.25 2.59
C TRP A 60 -7.82 4.56 3.75
N HIS A 61 -8.86 5.21 4.27
CA HIS A 61 -9.65 4.71 5.39
C HIS A 61 -11.07 4.31 4.99
N ILE A 62 -11.64 4.99 4.01
CA ILE A 62 -13.03 4.79 3.57
C ILE A 62 -13.07 4.95 2.06
N ALA A 63 -13.59 3.94 1.38
CA ALA A 63 -13.98 4.01 -0.03
C ALA A 63 -15.51 4.06 -0.12
N LEU A 64 -16.02 5.02 -0.87
CA LEU A 64 -17.44 5.19 -1.12
C LEU A 64 -17.73 4.91 -2.59
N GLN A 65 -18.74 4.13 -2.86
CA GLN A 65 -19.16 3.78 -4.22
C GLN A 65 -20.45 4.48 -4.61
N ASN A 66 -20.62 4.79 -5.88
CA ASN A 66 -21.81 5.44 -6.43
C ASN A 66 -22.14 6.79 -5.77
N VAL A 67 -21.12 7.58 -5.49
CA VAL A 67 -21.24 8.91 -4.90
C VAL A 67 -21.46 9.93 -6.01
N SER A 68 -22.46 10.78 -5.85
CA SER A 68 -22.68 11.90 -6.76
C SER A 68 -21.65 13.03 -6.54
N GLU A 69 -21.45 13.90 -7.53
CA GLU A 69 -20.55 15.05 -7.41
C GLU A 69 -20.90 15.96 -6.22
N ASP A 70 -22.19 16.20 -5.98
CA ASP A 70 -22.65 17.03 -4.85
C ASP A 70 -22.30 16.41 -3.49
N GLU A 71 -22.43 15.09 -3.35
CA GLU A 71 -22.06 14.36 -2.13
C GLU A 71 -20.53 14.34 -1.94
N ALA A 72 -19.78 14.13 -3.00
CA ALA A 72 -18.33 14.19 -2.96
C ALA A 72 -17.81 15.56 -2.52
N GLU A 73 -18.43 16.65 -3.04
CA GLU A 73 -18.09 17.99 -2.60
C GLU A 73 -18.39 18.23 -1.12
N GLN A 74 -19.49 17.67 -0.60
CA GLN A 74 -19.82 17.78 0.83
C GLN A 74 -18.81 17.03 1.69
N ILE A 75 -18.35 15.86 1.22
CA ILE A 75 -17.30 15.06 1.89
C ILE A 75 -15.99 15.84 1.91
N ARG A 76 -15.58 16.41 0.79
CA ARG A 76 -14.36 17.24 0.68
C ARG A 76 -14.37 18.45 1.63
N LYS A 77 -15.51 19.04 1.83
CA LYS A 77 -15.69 20.21 2.73
C LYS A 77 -15.73 19.82 4.22
N ASN A 78 -15.76 18.53 4.54
CA ASN A 78 -15.82 18.09 5.93
C ASN A 78 -14.45 18.22 6.60
N SER A 79 -14.38 18.92 7.73
CA SER A 79 -13.13 19.18 8.47
C SER A 79 -12.43 17.93 9.02
N ASN A 80 -13.12 16.80 9.05
CA ASN A 80 -12.55 15.52 9.48
C ASN A 80 -11.90 14.72 8.34
N VAL A 81 -12.07 15.16 7.08
CA VAL A 81 -11.48 14.56 5.91
C VAL A 81 -10.18 15.30 5.59
N ALA A 82 -9.06 14.62 5.71
CA ALA A 82 -7.76 15.19 5.44
C ALA A 82 -7.46 15.23 3.93
N VAL A 83 -7.75 14.13 3.24
CA VAL A 83 -7.57 13.97 1.79
C VAL A 83 -8.77 13.19 1.26
N SER A 84 -9.27 13.60 0.12
CA SER A 84 -10.25 12.84 -0.65
C SER A 84 -9.89 12.90 -2.12
N SER A 85 -10.10 11.82 -2.83
CA SER A 85 -9.81 11.72 -4.25
C SER A 85 -10.88 10.92 -4.96
N TRP A 86 -11.06 11.22 -6.25
CA TRP A 86 -11.87 10.43 -7.14
C TRP A 86 -11.06 9.30 -7.76
N TYR A 87 -11.75 8.20 -7.91
CA TYR A 87 -11.31 7.04 -8.65
C TYR A 87 -12.52 6.48 -9.39
N ASP A 88 -12.42 6.35 -10.70
CA ASP A 88 -13.47 5.77 -11.53
C ASP A 88 -12.83 4.78 -12.51
N GLU A 89 -13.35 3.57 -12.54
CA GLU A 89 -12.97 2.54 -13.49
C GLU A 89 -13.94 2.58 -14.67
N ILE A 90 -13.45 2.98 -15.83
CA ILE A 90 -14.27 3.26 -17.01
C ILE A 90 -14.73 1.97 -17.68
N ASN A 91 -13.89 0.94 -17.72
CA ASN A 91 -14.23 -0.35 -18.28
C ASN A 91 -14.06 -1.46 -17.26
N THR A 92 -15.13 -2.19 -17.03
CA THR A 92 -15.14 -3.37 -16.17
C THR A 92 -14.93 -4.64 -16.99
N ASP A 93 -14.50 -5.73 -16.36
CA ASP A 93 -14.21 -7.02 -16.99
C ASP A 93 -15.27 -7.59 -17.92
N ALA A 94 -16.52 -7.14 -17.78
CA ALA A 94 -17.66 -7.64 -18.54
C ALA A 94 -17.78 -7.05 -19.95
N GLU A 95 -17.24 -5.84 -20.21
CA GLU A 95 -17.35 -5.13 -21.47
C GLU A 95 -16.05 -4.40 -21.85
N GLN A 96 -14.96 -5.14 -21.97
CA GLN A 96 -13.68 -4.56 -22.38
C GLN A 96 -13.71 -4.23 -23.88
N ASN A 97 -13.97 -2.96 -24.17
CA ASN A 97 -14.05 -2.45 -25.54
C ASN A 97 -12.90 -1.48 -25.87
N TYR A 98 -11.86 -1.45 -25.06
CA TYR A 98 -10.72 -0.56 -25.22
C TYR A 98 -9.46 -1.37 -25.42
N TYR A 99 -8.66 -0.99 -26.41
CA TYR A 99 -7.44 -1.72 -26.75
C TYR A 99 -6.30 -0.74 -27.03
N ILE A 100 -5.10 -1.15 -26.65
CA ILE A 100 -3.87 -0.52 -27.08
C ILE A 100 -3.06 -1.56 -27.83
N ASP A 101 -2.80 -1.30 -29.11
CA ASP A 101 -2.04 -2.20 -29.99
C ASP A 101 -2.62 -3.64 -30.01
N GLY A 102 -3.95 -3.74 -29.97
CA GLY A 102 -4.70 -5.00 -29.95
C GLY A 102 -4.69 -5.75 -28.62
N LYS A 103 -4.17 -5.14 -27.53
CA LYS A 103 -4.23 -5.67 -26.18
C LYS A 103 -5.27 -4.91 -25.37
N ASN A 104 -5.98 -5.63 -24.53
CA ASN A 104 -6.98 -5.02 -23.65
C ASN A 104 -6.35 -3.93 -22.78
N ALA A 105 -7.02 -2.80 -22.68
CA ALA A 105 -6.64 -1.68 -21.83
C ALA A 105 -7.69 -1.51 -20.74
N VAL A 106 -7.26 -1.37 -19.50
CA VAL A 106 -8.10 -0.95 -18.38
C VAL A 106 -7.91 0.55 -18.20
N LEU A 107 -9.04 1.27 -18.19
CA LEU A 107 -9.06 2.72 -18.14
C LEU A 107 -9.54 3.19 -16.78
N TYR A 108 -8.73 4.02 -16.17
CA TYR A 108 -9.08 4.67 -14.91
C TYR A 108 -9.10 6.18 -15.08
N GLY A 109 -10.18 6.80 -14.59
CA GLY A 109 -10.24 8.22 -14.35
C GLY A 109 -9.88 8.47 -12.89
N ILE A 110 -8.72 9.05 -12.62
CA ILE A 110 -8.26 9.33 -11.27
C ILE A 110 -7.72 10.75 -11.15
N GLU A 111 -7.89 11.32 -9.95
CA GLU A 111 -7.25 12.59 -9.62
C GLU A 111 -5.79 12.40 -9.22
N GLU A 112 -4.97 13.41 -9.46
CA GLU A 112 -3.54 13.42 -9.08
C GLU A 112 -3.32 13.07 -7.61
N SER A 113 -4.18 13.56 -6.71
CA SER A 113 -4.15 13.28 -5.27
C SER A 113 -4.33 11.79 -4.93
N TYR A 114 -4.97 11.01 -5.79
CA TYR A 114 -5.07 9.57 -5.62
C TYR A 114 -3.70 8.90 -5.72
N ILE A 115 -2.93 9.27 -6.73
CA ILE A 115 -1.58 8.71 -6.96
C ILE A 115 -0.58 9.26 -5.95
N THR A 116 -0.61 10.57 -5.68
CA THR A 116 0.42 11.25 -4.89
C THR A 116 0.22 11.13 -3.39
N ASP A 117 -1.03 11.24 -2.93
CA ASP A 117 -1.34 11.36 -1.49
C ASP A 117 -1.90 10.07 -0.90
N ILE A 118 -2.68 9.31 -1.68
CA ILE A 118 -3.33 8.09 -1.21
C ILE A 118 -2.48 6.87 -1.51
N MET A 119 -2.18 6.61 -2.77
CA MET A 119 -1.41 5.43 -3.17
C MET A 119 0.09 5.62 -3.00
N LYS A 120 0.58 6.86 -3.21
CA LYS A 120 2.00 7.22 -3.13
C LYS A 120 2.88 6.39 -4.06
N TYR A 121 2.37 6.12 -5.25
CA TYR A 121 3.10 5.35 -6.24
C TYR A 121 4.36 6.08 -6.70
N PRO A 122 5.50 5.38 -6.84
CA PRO A 122 6.64 5.91 -7.56
C PRO A 122 6.25 6.28 -8.98
N THR A 123 6.59 7.49 -9.40
CA THR A 123 6.21 8.02 -10.71
C THR A 123 7.45 8.43 -11.49
N GLU A 124 7.55 8.04 -12.75
CA GLU A 124 8.50 8.57 -13.73
C GLU A 124 7.77 9.55 -14.65
N GLY A 125 8.18 10.80 -14.71
CA GLY A 125 7.49 11.84 -15.47
C GLY A 125 6.54 12.67 -14.62
N VAL A 126 5.41 13.06 -15.21
CA VAL A 126 4.40 13.90 -14.57
C VAL A 126 3.00 13.32 -14.76
N TYR A 127 2.11 13.62 -13.83
CA TYR A 127 0.70 13.33 -13.98
C TYR A 127 0.12 14.10 -15.18
N PRO A 128 -0.80 13.49 -15.98
CA PRO A 128 -1.42 14.16 -17.13
C PRO A 128 -2.04 15.50 -16.75
N GLN A 129 -1.66 16.56 -17.46
CA GLN A 129 -2.14 17.91 -17.23
C GLN A 129 -3.12 18.37 -18.30
N ASN A 130 -3.20 17.65 -19.43
CA ASN A 130 -4.01 17.97 -20.56
C ASN A 130 -4.87 16.77 -20.98
N GLU A 131 -6.01 17.04 -21.61
CA GLU A 131 -6.98 16.02 -22.06
C GLU A 131 -6.42 14.99 -23.06
N ASN A 132 -5.31 15.29 -23.70
CA ASN A 132 -4.64 14.42 -24.67
C ASN A 132 -3.37 13.76 -24.09
N GLU A 133 -3.18 13.82 -22.80
CA GLU A 133 -2.08 13.18 -22.10
C GLU A 133 -2.58 11.98 -21.29
N VAL A 134 -1.72 10.97 -21.16
CA VAL A 134 -1.98 9.80 -20.31
C VAL A 134 -0.74 9.41 -19.53
N ALA A 135 -0.94 8.85 -18.35
CA ALA A 135 0.09 8.12 -17.65
C ALA A 135 -0.22 6.62 -17.70
N LEU A 136 0.80 5.81 -17.87
CA LEU A 136 0.69 4.37 -18.02
C LEU A 136 1.34 3.66 -16.83
N SER A 137 0.94 2.41 -16.60
CA SER A 137 1.67 1.56 -15.65
C SER A 137 3.11 1.32 -16.12
N ALA A 138 4.03 1.06 -15.20
CA ALA A 138 5.42 0.77 -15.53
C ALA A 138 5.56 -0.45 -16.45
N ASP A 139 4.70 -1.44 -16.29
CA ASP A 139 4.65 -2.64 -17.13
C ASP A 139 4.30 -2.32 -18.60
N ALA A 140 3.46 -1.33 -18.83
CA ALA A 140 3.10 -0.87 -20.16
C ALA A 140 4.30 -0.30 -20.93
N LYS A 141 5.26 0.30 -20.22
CA LYS A 141 6.51 0.81 -20.80
C LYS A 141 7.32 -0.30 -21.49
N GLU A 142 7.43 -1.45 -20.84
CA GLU A 142 8.10 -2.61 -21.42
C GLU A 142 7.24 -3.32 -22.47
N LEU A 143 5.94 -3.48 -22.18
CA LEU A 143 4.99 -4.20 -23.00
C LEU A 143 4.83 -3.58 -24.40
N PHE A 144 4.79 -2.26 -24.49
CA PHE A 144 4.61 -1.49 -25.74
C PHE A 144 5.92 -0.86 -26.24
N SER A 145 7.02 -0.99 -25.46
CA SER A 145 8.33 -0.40 -25.80
C SER A 145 8.25 1.12 -26.02
N VAL A 146 7.47 1.82 -25.24
CA VAL A 146 7.21 3.27 -25.33
C VAL A 146 7.95 4.06 -24.27
N LYS A 147 8.03 5.38 -24.46
CA LYS A 147 8.71 6.34 -23.59
C LYS A 147 7.84 7.56 -23.35
N ILE A 148 8.18 8.35 -22.34
CA ILE A 148 7.57 9.65 -22.10
C ILE A 148 7.72 10.53 -23.35
N GLY A 149 6.62 11.12 -23.79
CA GLY A 149 6.52 11.94 -25.00
C GLY A 149 6.16 11.17 -26.28
N ASP A 150 6.12 9.84 -26.24
CA ASP A 150 5.62 9.06 -27.38
C ASP A 150 4.09 9.13 -27.47
N GLU A 151 3.56 8.98 -28.69
CA GLU A 151 2.12 8.84 -28.92
C GLU A 151 1.69 7.39 -28.80
N ILE A 152 0.57 7.16 -28.12
CA ILE A 152 -0.11 5.88 -28.07
C ILE A 152 -1.53 6.03 -28.63
N THR A 153 -2.01 5.02 -29.32
CA THR A 153 -3.38 5.01 -29.88
C THR A 153 -4.25 4.08 -29.04
N LEU A 154 -5.32 4.63 -28.51
CA LEU A 154 -6.37 3.90 -27.82
C LEU A 154 -7.52 3.63 -28.79
N ASP A 155 -7.77 2.37 -29.01
CA ASP A 155 -8.93 1.86 -29.73
C ASP A 155 -10.15 1.94 -28.80
N THR A 156 -11.14 2.74 -29.15
CA THR A 156 -12.36 2.92 -28.38
C THR A 156 -13.60 2.56 -29.19
N PRO A 157 -14.74 2.28 -28.57
CA PRO A 157 -16.00 2.03 -29.28
C PRO A 157 -16.45 3.19 -30.19
N MET A 158 -15.93 4.40 -29.98
CA MET A 158 -16.23 5.59 -30.78
C MET A 158 -15.17 5.90 -31.82
N GLY A 159 -14.10 5.09 -31.92
CA GLY A 159 -12.97 5.27 -32.82
C GLY A 159 -11.65 5.45 -32.08
N ASP A 160 -10.58 5.54 -32.84
CA ASP A 160 -9.22 5.65 -32.33
C ASP A 160 -8.94 7.03 -31.76
N VAL A 161 -8.40 7.09 -30.57
CA VAL A 161 -7.98 8.33 -29.91
C VAL A 161 -6.48 8.25 -29.65
N LYS A 162 -5.76 9.34 -29.93
CA LYS A 162 -4.33 9.44 -29.70
C LYS A 162 -4.04 10.21 -28.43
N TYR A 163 -3.16 9.66 -27.62
CA TYR A 163 -2.67 10.27 -26.41
C TYR A 163 -1.15 10.36 -26.42
N THR A 164 -0.63 11.38 -25.74
CA THR A 164 0.80 11.54 -25.48
C THR A 164 1.10 11.01 -24.09
N ILE A 165 2.13 10.18 -23.95
CA ILE A 165 2.55 9.63 -22.67
C ILE A 165 3.24 10.70 -21.85
N SER A 166 2.66 11.10 -20.71
CA SER A 166 3.22 12.09 -19.79
C SER A 166 4.06 11.48 -18.67
N GLY A 167 3.77 10.23 -18.32
CA GLY A 167 4.47 9.54 -17.25
C GLY A 167 4.15 8.07 -17.13
N PHE A 168 4.90 7.43 -16.25
CA PHE A 168 4.66 6.05 -15.84
C PHE A 168 4.58 6.00 -14.32
N TYR A 169 3.71 5.17 -13.80
CA TYR A 169 3.62 4.90 -12.37
C TYR A 169 3.83 3.42 -12.10
N GLU A 170 4.45 3.14 -10.98
CA GLU A 170 4.72 1.77 -10.53
C GLU A 170 3.55 1.32 -9.65
N ASP A 171 2.77 0.40 -10.17
CA ASP A 171 1.67 -0.24 -9.46
C ASP A 171 2.17 -1.58 -8.93
N ASP A 172 2.24 -1.70 -7.61
CA ASP A 172 2.70 -2.92 -6.92
C ASP A 172 1.55 -3.91 -6.66
N THR A 173 0.45 -3.80 -7.40
CA THR A 173 -0.63 -4.76 -7.23
C THR A 173 -0.21 -6.14 -7.72
N GLU A 174 -0.34 -7.17 -6.88
CA GLU A 174 -0.15 -8.59 -7.23
C GLU A 174 -1.13 -9.08 -8.33
N TYR A 175 -1.90 -8.18 -8.90
CA TYR A 175 -2.85 -8.44 -9.98
C TYR A 175 -2.23 -8.43 -11.39
N ASN A 176 -0.93 -8.47 -11.48
CA ASN A 176 -0.21 -8.64 -12.77
C ASN A 176 -0.55 -9.94 -13.51
N ASP A 177 -1.21 -10.89 -12.85
CA ASP A 177 -1.69 -12.14 -13.47
C ASP A 177 -3.00 -11.96 -14.25
N ILE A 178 -3.69 -10.88 -14.08
CA ILE A 178 -4.93 -10.60 -14.79
C ILE A 178 -4.63 -9.59 -15.89
N ILE A 179 -4.16 -10.14 -17.01
CA ILE A 179 -4.25 -9.52 -18.33
C ILE A 179 -3.15 -8.52 -18.65
N GLY A 180 -2.52 -8.70 -19.77
CA GLY A 180 -1.76 -7.68 -20.50
C GLY A 180 -2.60 -6.42 -20.80
N GLY A 181 -3.28 -5.87 -19.79
CA GLY A 181 -4.03 -4.63 -19.80
C GLY A 181 -3.17 -3.48 -19.29
N CYS A 182 -3.27 -2.36 -19.99
CA CYS A 182 -2.60 -1.12 -19.65
C CYS A 182 -3.59 -0.21 -18.92
N CYS A 183 -3.21 0.33 -17.78
CA CYS A 183 -4.00 1.37 -17.12
C CYS A 183 -3.71 2.71 -17.79
N VAL A 184 -4.75 3.43 -18.19
CA VAL A 184 -4.69 4.73 -18.85
C VAL A 184 -5.46 5.73 -18.00
N PHE A 185 -4.91 6.90 -17.74
CA PHE A 185 -5.52 7.97 -16.93
C PHE A 185 -5.97 9.12 -17.82
#